data_8f5d5a57bdcf63d8b76a8c26af561f12
#
_entry.id   8f5d5a57bdcf63d8b76a8c26af561f12
#
_cell.length_a   1.000
_cell.length_b   1.000
_cell.length_c   1.000
_cell.angle_alpha   90.00
_cell.angle_beta   90.00
_cell.angle_gamma   90.00
#
_symmetry.space_group_name_H-M   'P 1'
#
loop_
_entity.id
_entity.type
_entity.pdbx_description
1 polymer ?
#
loop_
_entity_poly.entity_id
_entity_poly.type
_entity_poly.pdbx_seq_one_letter_code
_entity_poly.pdbx_strand_id
1 'polypeptide(L)'
;MLVLDDIAKLWALRDDKYAVMCVKHEHEPKEEKKFLGTTQTRYEKKNWSSVMLFNCAKCTALTVDYVNTASGLDLHRFNWLGSDDLIGEIPHQWNLLVGYDEALPVSDVCNLHYTIGGPYFNEYKDTDYAAEWFEEKKAMLRCDQLKPSEPGGN
;
A
#
# COMPACT_ATOMS: atom_id res chain seq x y z
N MET A 1 2.90 -4.74 2.81
CA MET A 1 1.85 -5.10 1.83
C MET A 1 2.13 -6.46 1.24
N LEU A 2 1.09 -7.14 0.77
CA LEU A 2 1.19 -8.41 0.07
C LEU A 2 0.32 -8.36 -1.18
N VAL A 3 0.93 -8.37 -2.37
CA VAL A 3 0.23 -8.36 -3.65
C VAL A 3 -0.15 -9.79 -4.00
N LEU A 4 -1.43 -10.05 -4.25
CA LEU A 4 -2.01 -11.37 -4.51
C LEU A 4 -2.52 -11.53 -5.96
N ASP A 5 -2.65 -10.42 -6.71
CA ASP A 5 -3.13 -10.45 -8.08
C ASP A 5 -2.11 -9.81 -9.04
N ASP A 6 -2.31 -10.02 -10.35
CA ASP A 6 -1.43 -9.48 -11.38
C ASP A 6 -1.47 -7.94 -11.40
N ILE A 7 -0.32 -7.33 -11.16
CA ILE A 7 -0.16 -5.87 -11.15
C ILE A 7 -0.54 -5.21 -12.48
N ALA A 8 -0.54 -5.96 -13.59
CA ALA A 8 -1.01 -5.48 -14.88
C ALA A 8 -2.49 -5.12 -14.86
N LYS A 9 -3.30 -5.79 -14.02
CA LYS A 9 -4.71 -5.43 -13.82
C LYS A 9 -4.86 -4.08 -13.13
N LEU A 10 -4.02 -3.79 -12.11
CA LEU A 10 -3.97 -2.47 -11.49
C LEU A 10 -3.58 -1.40 -12.51
N TRP A 11 -2.53 -1.67 -13.31
CA TRP A 11 -2.10 -0.77 -14.36
C TRP A 11 -3.18 -0.49 -15.41
N ALA A 12 -4.02 -1.47 -15.73
CA ALA A 12 -5.12 -1.32 -16.68
C ALA A 12 -6.24 -0.36 -16.21
N LEU A 13 -6.32 -0.10 -14.89
CA LEU A 13 -7.31 0.84 -14.31
C LEU A 13 -6.95 2.31 -14.50
N ARG A 14 -5.76 2.63 -14.99
CA ARG A 14 -5.31 4.02 -15.17
C ARG A 14 -6.26 4.81 -16.06
N ASP A 15 -6.53 6.02 -15.65
CA ASP A 15 -7.35 6.98 -16.39
C ASP A 15 -6.60 8.33 -16.46
N ASP A 16 -6.33 8.78 -17.67
CA ASP A 16 -5.58 10.02 -17.94
C ASP A 16 -6.31 11.29 -17.45
N LYS A 17 -7.57 11.19 -17.09
CA LYS A 17 -8.31 12.27 -16.44
C LYS A 17 -7.66 12.68 -15.11
N TYR A 18 -7.14 11.73 -14.35
CA TYR A 18 -6.61 11.95 -13.01
C TYR A 18 -5.10 12.14 -13.00
N ALA A 19 -4.60 12.84 -11.99
CA ALA A 19 -3.17 12.94 -11.70
C ALA A 19 -2.70 11.79 -10.81
N VAL A 20 -3.55 11.38 -9.85
CA VAL A 20 -3.32 10.23 -8.98
C VAL A 20 -4.60 9.43 -8.90
N MET A 21 -4.50 8.10 -8.84
CA MET A 21 -5.62 7.24 -8.49
C MET A 21 -5.24 6.37 -7.28
N CYS A 22 -6.14 6.23 -6.32
CA CYS A 22 -5.93 5.46 -5.09
C CYS A 22 -7.24 4.89 -4.58
N VAL A 23 -7.16 3.99 -3.59
CA VAL A 23 -8.36 3.57 -2.83
C VAL A 23 -8.73 4.69 -1.85
N LYS A 24 -9.95 5.18 -1.93
CA LYS A 24 -10.48 6.26 -1.09
C LYS A 24 -11.09 5.68 0.18
N HIS A 25 -10.23 5.36 1.16
CA HIS A 25 -10.69 4.84 2.44
C HIS A 25 -11.42 5.88 3.27
N GLU A 26 -12.59 5.52 3.80
CA GLU A 26 -13.22 6.20 4.92
C GLU A 26 -12.68 5.60 6.22
N HIS A 27 -11.47 6.03 6.60
CA HIS A 27 -10.74 5.40 7.68
C HIS A 27 -10.94 6.11 9.01
N GLU A 28 -11.58 5.43 9.95
CA GLU A 28 -11.62 5.80 11.36
C GLU A 28 -10.70 4.88 12.18
N PRO A 29 -9.65 5.41 12.84
CA PRO A 29 -8.78 4.59 13.68
C PRO A 29 -9.57 3.93 14.80
N LYS A 30 -9.49 2.59 14.90
CA LYS A 30 -10.09 1.80 15.99
C LYS A 30 -9.22 1.81 17.25
N GLU A 31 -7.93 2.11 17.10
CA GLU A 31 -6.94 2.08 18.17
C GLU A 31 -6.14 3.38 18.25
N GLU A 32 -5.77 3.79 19.46
CA GLU A 32 -4.95 5.00 19.70
C GLU A 32 -3.47 4.78 19.40
N LYS A 33 -3.00 3.54 19.39
CA LYS A 33 -1.59 3.16 19.19
C LYS A 33 -1.44 2.12 18.09
N LYS A 34 -0.39 2.26 17.29
CA LYS A 34 0.11 1.27 16.33
C LYS A 34 1.12 0.33 17.00
N PHE A 35 1.62 -0.66 16.22
CA PHE A 35 2.75 -1.49 16.62
C PHE A 35 3.93 -0.62 17.13
N LEU A 36 4.72 -1.15 18.04
CA LEU A 36 5.81 -0.45 18.73
C LEU A 36 5.37 0.78 19.54
N GLY A 37 4.09 0.90 19.91
CA GLY A 37 3.59 1.98 20.76
C GLY A 37 3.49 3.35 20.10
N THR A 38 3.65 3.46 18.79
CA THR A 38 3.50 4.71 18.05
C THR A 38 2.07 5.22 18.07
N THR A 39 1.87 6.52 18.32
CA THR A 39 0.54 7.15 18.32
C THR A 39 -0.09 7.09 16.94
N GLN A 40 -1.35 6.67 16.88
CA GLN A 40 -2.16 6.70 15.67
C GLN A 40 -2.76 8.09 15.49
N THR A 41 -2.39 8.80 14.42
CA THR A 41 -2.98 10.11 14.10
C THR A 41 -4.20 9.95 13.19
N ARG A 42 -5.26 10.71 13.49
CA ARG A 42 -6.42 10.86 12.61
C ARG A 42 -6.17 12.07 11.70
N TYR A 43 -6.28 11.88 10.39
CA TYR A 43 -6.22 12.95 9.39
C TYR A 43 -7.02 12.54 8.15
N GLU A 44 -7.44 13.53 7.39
CA GLU A 44 -8.16 13.32 6.12
C GLU A 44 -7.32 12.55 5.12
N LYS A 45 -7.97 11.72 4.28
CA LYS A 45 -7.33 10.88 3.25
C LYS A 45 -6.30 9.89 3.80
N LYS A 46 -6.49 9.46 5.07
CA LYS A 46 -5.61 8.47 5.68
C LYS A 46 -5.66 7.14 4.91
N ASN A 47 -4.49 6.53 4.71
CA ASN A 47 -4.25 5.32 3.92
C ASN A 47 -4.46 5.46 2.39
N TRP A 48 -4.93 6.60 1.87
CA TRP A 48 -5.09 6.81 0.43
C TRP A 48 -3.74 6.72 -0.30
N SER A 49 -2.67 7.26 0.28
CA SER A 49 -1.32 7.29 -0.30
C SER A 49 -0.53 5.98 -0.14
N SER A 50 -1.16 4.90 0.32
CA SER A 50 -0.46 3.62 0.50
C SER A 50 -0.39 2.78 -0.78
N VAL A 51 -1.37 2.93 -1.71
CA VAL A 51 -1.34 2.38 -3.07
C VAL A 51 -1.78 3.48 -4.02
N MET A 52 -0.92 3.83 -4.98
CA MET A 52 -1.17 4.92 -5.90
C MET A 52 -0.74 4.59 -7.33
N LEU A 53 -1.58 4.97 -8.29
CA LEU A 53 -1.21 5.10 -9.69
C LEU A 53 -0.96 6.59 -10.00
N PHE A 54 0.21 6.91 -10.52
CA PHE A 54 0.59 8.27 -10.86
C PHE A 54 0.51 8.51 -12.38
N ASN A 55 -0.14 9.60 -12.77
CA ASN A 55 0.08 10.19 -14.07
C ASN A 55 1.20 11.24 -13.94
N CYS A 56 2.44 10.83 -14.20
CA CYS A 56 3.62 11.67 -13.96
C CYS A 56 3.56 13.00 -14.73
N ALA A 57 2.89 13.05 -15.89
CA ALA A 57 2.72 14.29 -16.67
C ALA A 57 1.85 15.33 -15.94
N LYS A 58 1.00 14.92 -15.02
CA LYS A 58 0.13 15.78 -14.21
C LYS A 58 0.64 16.03 -12.79
N CYS A 59 1.68 15.31 -12.35
CA CYS A 59 2.24 15.42 -11.00
C CYS A 59 3.45 16.37 -10.93
N THR A 60 3.47 17.42 -11.75
CA THR A 60 4.63 18.33 -11.92
C THR A 60 4.99 19.12 -10.67
N ALA A 61 4.04 19.32 -9.74
CA ALA A 61 4.29 19.98 -8.46
C ALA A 61 5.06 19.08 -7.47
N LEU A 62 5.08 17.75 -7.67
CA LEU A 62 5.77 16.81 -6.81
C LEU A 62 7.27 16.73 -7.17
N THR A 63 7.95 17.85 -7.01
CA THR A 63 9.40 17.96 -7.25
C THR A 63 10.19 17.36 -6.08
N VAL A 64 11.47 17.06 -6.31
CA VAL A 64 12.38 16.59 -5.25
C VAL A 64 12.43 17.57 -4.09
N ASP A 65 12.53 18.87 -4.38
CA ASP A 65 12.57 19.93 -3.36
C ASP A 65 11.26 19.97 -2.55
N TYR A 66 10.11 19.87 -3.23
CA TYR A 66 8.82 19.83 -2.54
C TYR A 66 8.73 18.61 -1.61
N VAL A 67 9.09 17.43 -2.08
CA VAL A 67 9.04 16.18 -1.27
C VAL A 67 9.97 16.27 -0.05
N ASN A 68 11.12 16.90 -0.18
CA ASN A 68 12.09 17.04 0.91
C ASN A 68 11.71 18.12 1.93
N THR A 69 10.85 19.08 1.58
CA THR A 69 10.54 20.24 2.43
C THR A 69 9.09 20.28 2.92
N ALA A 70 8.15 19.64 2.21
CA ALA A 70 6.75 19.58 2.60
C ALA A 70 6.54 18.73 3.87
N SER A 71 5.49 19.06 4.63
CA SER A 71 5.10 18.20 5.75
C SER A 71 4.58 16.84 5.27
N GLY A 72 4.73 15.79 6.10
CA GLY A 72 4.15 14.50 5.79
C GLY A 72 2.63 14.56 5.57
N LEU A 73 1.91 15.43 6.28
CA LEU A 73 0.48 15.64 6.08
C LEU A 73 0.16 16.26 4.72
N ASP A 74 0.95 17.22 4.23
CA ASP A 74 0.75 17.80 2.89
C ASP A 74 0.94 16.77 1.80
N LEU A 75 1.95 15.90 1.95
CA LEU A 75 2.19 14.80 1.01
C LEU A 75 1.04 13.79 1.03
N HIS A 76 0.62 13.32 2.21
CA HIS A 76 -0.43 12.30 2.37
C HIS A 76 -1.83 12.79 2.02
N ARG A 77 -2.10 14.08 2.16
CA ARG A 77 -3.38 14.70 1.78
C ARG A 77 -3.45 15.11 0.32
N PHE A 78 -2.38 14.92 -0.43
CA PHE A 78 -2.26 15.34 -1.85
C PHE A 78 -2.43 16.86 -2.04
N ASN A 79 -2.05 17.70 -1.05
CA ASN A 79 -2.18 19.15 -1.13
C ASN A 79 -1.41 19.76 -2.31
N TRP A 80 -0.39 19.07 -2.80
CA TRP A 80 0.39 19.43 -3.98
C TRP A 80 -0.39 19.32 -5.31
N LEU A 81 -1.56 18.68 -5.34
CA LEU A 81 -2.41 18.61 -6.54
C LEU A 81 -3.25 19.88 -6.76
N GLY A 82 -3.54 20.64 -5.71
CA GLY A 82 -4.36 21.85 -5.77
C GLY A 82 -5.88 21.60 -5.88
N SER A 83 -6.33 20.43 -6.34
CA SER A 83 -7.75 20.02 -6.38
C SER A 83 -7.90 18.53 -6.19
N ASP A 84 -8.91 18.15 -5.41
CA ASP A 84 -9.29 16.74 -5.19
C ASP A 84 -9.95 16.11 -6.42
N ASP A 85 -10.44 16.90 -7.37
CA ASP A 85 -10.98 16.41 -8.65
C ASP A 85 -9.93 15.69 -9.50
N LEU A 86 -8.65 15.91 -9.20
CA LEU A 86 -7.53 15.24 -9.83
C LEU A 86 -7.18 13.88 -9.19
N ILE A 87 -7.90 13.48 -8.13
CA ILE A 87 -7.73 12.19 -7.46
C ILE A 87 -8.81 11.23 -7.91
N GLY A 88 -8.44 10.25 -8.74
CA GLY A 88 -9.33 9.16 -9.14
C GLY A 88 -9.39 8.05 -8.10
N GLU A 89 -10.30 7.11 -8.31
CA GLU A 89 -10.51 5.97 -7.44
C GLU A 89 -10.15 4.66 -8.14
N ILE A 90 -9.52 3.75 -7.39
CA ILE A 90 -9.30 2.35 -7.77
C ILE A 90 -10.09 1.44 -6.84
N PRO A 91 -10.46 0.22 -7.30
CA PRO A 91 -11.24 -0.70 -6.48
C PRO A 91 -10.59 -1.03 -5.15
N HIS A 92 -11.42 -1.17 -4.11
CA HIS A 92 -11.01 -1.39 -2.72
C HIS A 92 -10.10 -2.60 -2.53
N GLN A 93 -10.29 -3.66 -3.33
CA GLN A 93 -9.50 -4.89 -3.29
C GLN A 93 -8.00 -4.66 -3.54
N TRP A 94 -7.61 -3.54 -4.14
CA TRP A 94 -6.21 -3.16 -4.35
C TRP A 94 -5.51 -2.54 -3.14
N ASN A 95 -6.25 -2.28 -2.05
CA ASN A 95 -5.68 -1.78 -0.80
C ASN A 95 -6.55 -2.19 0.40
N LEU A 96 -6.79 -3.49 0.58
CA LEU A 96 -7.58 -4.02 1.69
C LEU A 96 -6.82 -3.82 3.00
N LEU A 97 -7.40 -3.08 3.95
CA LEU A 97 -6.78 -2.76 5.23
C LEU A 97 -7.05 -3.88 6.25
N VAL A 98 -6.08 -4.77 6.40
CA VAL A 98 -6.20 -5.90 7.34
C VAL A 98 -6.42 -5.42 8.77
N GLY A 99 -7.46 -5.94 9.41
CA GLY A 99 -7.90 -5.57 10.77
C GLY A 99 -8.82 -4.34 10.84
N TYR A 100 -9.04 -3.63 9.73
CA TYR A 100 -10.00 -2.51 9.62
C TYR A 100 -11.17 -2.82 8.72
N ASP A 101 -10.87 -3.28 7.51
CA ASP A 101 -11.88 -3.62 6.52
C ASP A 101 -12.51 -4.97 6.86
N GLU A 102 -13.71 -5.22 6.34
CA GLU A 102 -14.32 -6.54 6.38
C GLU A 102 -13.47 -7.52 5.56
N ALA A 103 -13.22 -8.70 6.13
CA ALA A 103 -12.42 -9.71 5.45
C ALA A 103 -13.16 -10.24 4.22
N LEU A 104 -12.47 -10.27 3.09
CA LEU A 104 -12.96 -10.84 1.83
C LEU A 104 -12.39 -12.24 1.61
N PRO A 105 -13.03 -13.09 0.78
CA PRO A 105 -12.37 -14.28 0.26
C PRO A 105 -11.03 -13.93 -0.39
N VAL A 106 -10.00 -14.73 -0.19
CA VAL A 106 -8.65 -14.48 -0.74
C VAL A 106 -8.67 -14.29 -2.26
N SER A 107 -9.55 -15.02 -2.97
CA SER A 107 -9.75 -14.88 -4.42
C SER A 107 -10.19 -13.49 -4.88
N ASP A 108 -10.76 -12.70 -3.98
CA ASP A 108 -11.33 -11.40 -4.27
C ASP A 108 -10.40 -10.25 -3.84
N VAL A 109 -9.27 -10.59 -3.21
CA VAL A 109 -8.27 -9.63 -2.74
C VAL A 109 -7.14 -9.50 -3.75
N CYS A 110 -6.81 -8.27 -4.12
CA CYS A 110 -5.70 -7.99 -5.05
C CYS A 110 -4.42 -7.58 -4.30
N ASN A 111 -4.55 -6.82 -3.19
CA ASN A 111 -3.42 -6.42 -2.37
C ASN A 111 -3.83 -6.17 -0.91
N LEU A 112 -3.10 -6.79 0.01
CA LEU A 112 -3.29 -6.67 1.46
C LEU A 112 -2.39 -5.60 2.07
N HIS A 113 -2.96 -4.77 2.92
CA HIS A 113 -2.24 -3.74 3.66
C HIS A 113 -2.34 -3.95 5.17
N TYR A 114 -1.30 -4.45 5.77
CA TYR A 114 -1.19 -4.67 7.22
C TYR A 114 -0.85 -3.36 7.94
N THR A 115 -1.84 -2.48 8.16
CA THR A 115 -1.60 -1.14 8.70
C THR A 115 -1.33 -1.12 10.21
N ILE A 116 -1.86 -2.10 10.95
CA ILE A 116 -1.69 -2.23 12.39
C ILE A 116 -0.36 -2.91 12.70
N GLY A 117 -0.07 -3.98 11.97
CA GLY A 117 1.12 -4.81 12.08
C GLY A 117 0.94 -6.08 11.26
N GLY A 118 2.02 -6.59 10.68
CA GLY A 118 1.96 -7.79 9.82
C GLY A 118 2.37 -9.07 10.56
N PRO A 119 2.13 -10.25 9.95
CA PRO A 119 2.38 -11.56 10.56
C PRO A 119 3.85 -11.82 10.95
N TYR A 120 4.76 -10.96 10.53
CA TYR A 120 6.18 -11.00 10.91
C TYR A 120 6.45 -10.53 12.35
N PHE A 121 5.48 -9.91 13.01
CA PHE A 121 5.52 -9.62 14.44
C PHE A 121 4.77 -10.69 15.22
N ASN A 122 5.31 -11.10 16.38
CA ASN A 122 4.70 -12.15 17.20
C ASN A 122 3.26 -11.83 17.63
N GLU A 123 2.98 -10.55 17.89
CA GLU A 123 1.68 -10.06 18.33
C GLU A 123 0.61 -10.16 17.23
N TYR A 124 1.02 -10.22 15.95
CA TYR A 124 0.15 -10.24 14.78
C TYR A 124 0.28 -11.50 13.93
N LYS A 125 0.96 -12.54 14.45
CA LYS A 125 1.21 -13.80 13.71
C LYS A 125 -0.04 -14.54 13.26
N ASP A 126 -1.16 -14.32 13.96
CA ASP A 126 -2.45 -14.96 13.72
C ASP A 126 -3.49 -13.96 13.14
N THR A 127 -3.04 -12.82 12.58
CA THR A 127 -3.94 -11.86 11.91
C THR A 127 -4.56 -12.46 10.65
N ASP A 128 -5.62 -11.85 10.15
CA ASP A 128 -6.24 -12.28 8.89
C ASP A 128 -5.19 -12.33 7.77
N TYR A 129 -5.33 -13.30 6.89
CA TYR A 129 -4.42 -13.56 5.76
C TYR A 129 -2.95 -13.82 6.16
N ALA A 130 -2.69 -14.25 7.39
CA ALA A 130 -1.33 -14.59 7.82
C ALA A 130 -0.78 -15.80 7.04
N ALA A 131 -1.64 -16.76 6.70
CA ALA A 131 -1.24 -17.95 5.94
C ALA A 131 -0.68 -17.57 4.57
N GLU A 132 -1.35 -16.67 3.84
CA GLU A 132 -0.94 -16.16 2.53
C GLU A 132 0.42 -15.46 2.61
N TRP A 133 0.62 -14.65 3.66
CA TRP A 133 1.89 -13.98 3.87
C TRP A 133 3.04 -14.96 4.12
N PHE A 134 2.82 -16.01 4.94
CA PHE A 134 3.85 -17.00 5.22
C PHE A 134 4.16 -17.89 3.99
N GLU A 135 3.16 -18.20 3.16
CA GLU A 135 3.40 -18.97 1.91
C GLU A 135 4.21 -18.15 0.91
N GLU A 136 3.93 -16.85 0.74
CA GLU A 136 4.71 -15.96 -0.11
C GLU A 136 6.15 -15.79 0.40
N LYS A 137 6.33 -15.63 1.70
CA LYS A 137 7.67 -15.61 2.32
C LYS A 137 8.45 -16.89 2.01
N LYS A 138 7.79 -18.04 2.11
CA LYS A 138 8.40 -19.34 1.83
C LYS A 138 8.75 -19.51 0.35
N ALA A 139 7.87 -19.03 -0.55
CA ALA A 139 8.13 -19.02 -1.99
C ALA A 139 9.34 -18.15 -2.33
N MET A 140 9.41 -16.93 -1.78
CA MET A 140 10.54 -16.01 -1.95
C MET A 140 11.87 -16.65 -1.51
N LEU A 141 11.91 -17.30 -0.34
CA LEU A 141 13.12 -17.94 0.18
C LEU A 141 13.56 -19.15 -0.65
N ARG A 142 12.63 -19.87 -1.28
CA ARG A 142 12.96 -20.95 -2.21
C ARG A 142 13.58 -20.44 -3.51
N CYS A 143 13.09 -19.31 -4.03
CA CYS A 143 13.67 -18.68 -5.23
C CYS A 143 15.12 -18.25 -5.01
N ASP A 144 15.47 -17.76 -3.82
CA ASP A 144 16.86 -17.38 -3.52
C ASP A 144 17.82 -18.58 -3.48
N GLN A 145 17.34 -19.76 -3.13
CA GLN A 145 18.15 -20.99 -3.14
C GLN A 145 18.39 -21.56 -4.55
N LEU A 146 17.63 -21.11 -5.55
CA LEU A 146 17.72 -21.55 -6.95
C LEU A 146 18.62 -20.65 -7.81
N LYS A 147 19.19 -19.58 -7.28
CA LYS A 147 20.19 -18.78 -7.99
C LYS A 147 21.46 -19.65 -8.22
N PRO A 148 21.93 -19.79 -9.48
CA PRO A 148 23.20 -20.49 -9.73
C PRO A 148 24.31 -19.78 -8.92
N SER A 149 25.13 -20.58 -8.24
CA SER A 149 26.39 -20.08 -7.68
C SER A 149 27.17 -19.43 -8.83
N GLU A 150 27.56 -18.19 -8.66
CA GLU A 150 28.41 -17.51 -9.65
C GLU A 150 29.63 -18.44 -9.93
N PRO A 151 30.01 -18.65 -11.19
CA PRO A 151 31.20 -19.42 -11.48
C PRO A 151 32.37 -18.69 -10.86
N GLY A 152 33.01 -19.36 -9.89
CA GLY A 152 34.19 -18.85 -9.19
C GLY A 152 35.21 -18.38 -10.22
N GLY A 153 35.51 -17.07 -10.19
CA GLY A 153 36.61 -16.50 -10.94
C GLY A 153 37.94 -17.12 -10.42
N ASN A 154 38.59 -17.83 -11.30
CA ASN A 154 40.03 -18.17 -11.15
C ASN A 154 40.88 -16.97 -11.59
#